data_7bed36b162d93ee3c502ddf0e048d940
#
_entry.id   7bed36b162d93ee3c502ddf0e048d940
#
_cell.length_a   1.000
_cell.length_b   1.000
_cell.length_c   1.000
_cell.angle_alpha   90.00
_cell.angle_beta   90.00
_cell.angle_gamma   90.00
#
_symmetry.space_group_name_H-M   'P 1'
#
loop_
_entity.id
_entity.type
_entity.pdbx_description
1 polymer ?
#
loop_
_entity_poly.entity_id
_entity_poly.type
_entity_poly.pdbx_seq_one_letter_code
_entity_poly.pdbx_strand_id
1 'polypeptide(L)'
;MKSRIINSYQTPSGQRVEVVKQSFSSFHKPPIKRVAFVSGLHGNELEGIYLCHLLTNYLKELQNTQPERFLGEVHIYPSVNPQASAIGVRLWPFLSIDLNRQFKNTSGNSLAMSSAEALINDLKASADIVIDCHASNLYLKEVPQIRIIEGFHKKLIPLAVQCNVDLIWVHPPSPVFESTLGYNLNKSKIPTLVIETGIALRINQDFVNQLFKGMLKLLYHLGVIATDKIQPKVNYPIVIQPSQVVILQSDFPGLFIAN
;
A
#
# COMPACT_ATOMS: atom_id res chain seq x y z
N MET A 1 4.80 -20.43 -1.63
CA MET A 1 3.99 -19.43 -0.88
C MET A 1 3.61 -19.98 0.47
N LYS A 2 3.72 -19.18 1.54
CA LYS A 2 3.23 -19.49 2.89
C LYS A 2 2.18 -18.45 3.30
N SER A 3 1.10 -18.87 3.94
CA SER A 3 0.09 -17.95 4.50
C SER A 3 0.16 -17.98 6.02
N ARG A 4 0.04 -16.80 6.66
CA ARG A 4 0.01 -16.66 8.12
C ARG A 4 -1.08 -15.67 8.53
N ILE A 5 -1.84 -16.00 9.54
CA ILE A 5 -2.76 -15.08 10.18
C ILE A 5 -1.93 -14.15 11.08
N ILE A 6 -2.00 -12.84 10.87
CA ILE A 6 -1.31 -11.84 11.70
C ILE A 6 -2.20 -11.30 12.81
N ASN A 7 -3.51 -11.31 12.59
CA ASN A 7 -4.53 -10.98 13.58
C ASN A 7 -5.82 -11.73 13.29
N SER A 8 -6.58 -12.07 14.33
CA SER A 8 -7.93 -12.62 14.19
C SER A 8 -8.82 -12.12 15.32
N TYR A 9 -10.09 -11.90 15.01
CA TYR A 9 -11.10 -11.46 15.96
C TYR A 9 -12.47 -12.04 15.59
N GLN A 10 -13.41 -11.96 16.52
CA GLN A 10 -14.80 -12.35 16.28
C GLN A 10 -15.66 -11.09 16.14
N THR A 11 -16.58 -11.14 15.18
CA THR A 11 -17.63 -10.12 15.06
C THR A 11 -18.63 -10.24 16.21
N PRO A 12 -19.48 -9.24 16.44
CA PRO A 12 -20.57 -9.36 17.41
C PRO A 12 -21.52 -10.54 17.14
N SER A 13 -21.62 -10.98 15.87
CA SER A 13 -22.39 -12.17 15.48
C SER A 13 -21.65 -13.50 15.62
N GLY A 14 -20.42 -13.48 16.16
CA GLY A 14 -19.60 -14.69 16.38
C GLY A 14 -18.79 -15.14 15.14
N GLN A 15 -18.87 -14.45 14.00
CA GLN A 15 -18.08 -14.79 12.83
C GLN A 15 -16.59 -14.49 13.07
N ARG A 16 -15.71 -15.46 12.80
CA ARG A 16 -14.27 -15.25 12.85
C ARG A 16 -13.78 -14.48 11.60
N VAL A 17 -13.00 -13.46 11.85
CA VAL A 17 -12.35 -12.65 10.82
C VAL A 17 -10.84 -12.75 10.98
N GLU A 18 -10.12 -12.91 9.89
CA GLU A 18 -8.67 -13.10 9.88
C GLU A 18 -8.00 -12.10 8.97
N VAL A 19 -6.96 -11.46 9.47
CA VAL A 19 -6.03 -10.65 8.66
C VAL A 19 -4.86 -11.54 8.29
N VAL A 20 -4.67 -11.74 6.98
CA VAL A 20 -3.73 -12.73 6.44
C VAL A 20 -2.56 -12.05 5.76
N LYS A 21 -1.36 -12.55 6.04
CA LYS A 21 -0.14 -12.28 5.27
C LYS A 21 0.20 -13.48 4.39
N GLN A 22 0.46 -13.24 3.12
CA GLN A 22 1.03 -14.20 2.16
C GLN A 22 2.52 -13.89 1.99
N SER A 23 3.37 -14.89 2.10
CA SER A 23 4.82 -14.74 2.02
C SER A 23 5.42 -15.60 0.92
N PHE A 24 6.29 -14.98 0.15
CA PHE A 24 7.10 -15.58 -0.90
C PHE A 24 8.57 -15.40 -0.52
N SER A 25 9.27 -16.49 -0.31
CA SER A 25 10.66 -16.47 0.17
C SER A 25 11.58 -17.07 -0.87
N SER A 26 12.79 -16.51 -0.94
CA SER A 26 13.90 -17.13 -1.65
C SER A 26 14.31 -18.47 -1.02
N PHE A 27 14.90 -19.35 -1.81
CA PHE A 27 15.65 -20.50 -1.31
C PHE A 27 17.02 -20.08 -0.78
N HIS A 28 17.51 -18.90 -1.16
CA HIS A 28 18.75 -18.32 -0.64
C HIS A 28 18.51 -17.68 0.72
N LYS A 29 19.40 -17.94 1.67
CA LYS A 29 19.36 -17.32 3.01
C LYS A 29 20.72 -16.69 3.31
N PRO A 30 20.76 -15.45 3.83
CA PRO A 30 19.64 -14.54 4.08
C PRO A 30 19.08 -13.90 2.79
N PRO A 31 17.81 -13.44 2.79
CA PRO A 31 17.23 -12.73 1.64
C PRO A 31 17.93 -11.39 1.42
N ILE A 32 18.10 -10.98 0.16
CA ILE A 32 18.75 -9.70 -0.20
C ILE A 32 17.95 -8.52 0.34
N LYS A 33 16.62 -8.56 0.20
CA LYS A 33 15.65 -7.56 0.67
C LYS A 33 14.30 -8.20 0.95
N ARG A 34 13.55 -7.58 1.85
CA ARG A 34 12.18 -7.97 2.22
C ARG A 34 11.24 -6.81 1.87
N VAL A 35 10.35 -7.03 0.93
CA VAL A 35 9.39 -6.02 0.46
C VAL A 35 7.99 -6.44 0.85
N ALA A 36 7.22 -5.52 1.45
CA ALA A 36 5.83 -5.74 1.81
C ALA A 36 4.88 -4.88 0.98
N PHE A 37 3.78 -5.47 0.53
CA PHE A 37 2.66 -4.78 -0.12
C PHE A 37 1.45 -4.88 0.81
N VAL A 38 0.89 -3.73 1.15
CA VAL A 38 -0.28 -3.60 2.03
C VAL A 38 -1.41 -2.97 1.25
N SER A 39 -2.61 -3.51 1.38
CA SER A 39 -3.83 -2.90 0.82
C SER A 39 -5.04 -3.15 1.70
N GLY A 40 -6.15 -2.47 1.40
CA GLY A 40 -7.40 -2.64 2.10
C GLY A 40 -7.39 -2.12 3.54
N LEU A 41 -6.60 -1.09 3.86
CA LEU A 41 -6.78 -0.28 5.08
C LEU A 41 -8.17 0.36 5.09
N HIS A 42 -8.58 0.86 3.92
CA HIS A 42 -9.95 1.25 3.63
C HIS A 42 -10.57 0.18 2.72
N GLY A 43 -11.70 -0.39 3.15
CA GLY A 43 -12.25 -1.56 2.48
C GLY A 43 -12.88 -1.27 1.11
N ASN A 44 -13.23 -0.01 0.81
CA ASN A 44 -13.77 0.39 -0.49
C ASN A 44 -12.70 0.73 -1.55
N GLU A 45 -11.41 0.63 -1.22
CA GLU A 45 -10.29 0.92 -2.11
C GLU A 45 -9.81 -0.34 -2.83
N LEU A 46 -10.58 -0.76 -3.85
CA LEU A 46 -10.45 -2.09 -4.48
C LEU A 46 -9.22 -2.23 -5.38
N GLU A 47 -8.66 -1.14 -5.92
CA GLU A 47 -7.54 -1.22 -6.85
C GLU A 47 -6.27 -1.77 -6.20
N GLY A 48 -5.96 -1.37 -4.96
CA GLY A 48 -4.84 -1.92 -4.19
C GLY A 48 -5.01 -3.42 -3.91
N ILE A 49 -6.22 -3.86 -3.58
CA ILE A 49 -6.56 -5.28 -3.35
C ILE A 49 -6.34 -6.08 -4.64
N TYR A 50 -6.79 -5.55 -5.77
CA TYR A 50 -6.63 -6.19 -7.08
C TYR A 50 -5.16 -6.22 -7.52
N LEU A 51 -4.39 -5.16 -7.28
CA LEU A 51 -2.94 -5.13 -7.51
C LEU A 51 -2.24 -6.24 -6.69
N CYS A 52 -2.58 -6.38 -5.41
CA CYS A 52 -2.06 -7.47 -4.56
C CYS A 52 -2.42 -8.85 -5.09
N HIS A 53 -3.62 -9.02 -5.66
CA HIS A 53 -4.02 -10.27 -6.32
C HIS A 53 -3.15 -10.60 -7.54
N LEU A 54 -2.92 -9.63 -8.43
CA LEU A 54 -2.06 -9.81 -9.60
C LEU A 54 -0.61 -10.15 -9.19
N LEU A 55 -0.07 -9.44 -8.21
CA LEU A 55 1.27 -9.73 -7.66
C LEU A 55 1.33 -11.13 -7.06
N THR A 56 0.33 -11.54 -6.30
CA THR A 56 0.25 -12.88 -5.72
C THR A 56 0.33 -13.96 -6.79
N ASN A 57 -0.46 -13.82 -7.87
CA ASN A 57 -0.48 -14.80 -8.97
C ASN A 57 0.86 -14.86 -9.70
N TYR A 58 1.43 -13.70 -10.04
CA TYR A 58 2.74 -13.62 -10.68
C TYR A 58 3.85 -14.26 -9.83
N LEU A 59 3.89 -13.92 -8.53
CA LEU A 59 4.90 -14.46 -7.62
C LEU A 59 4.76 -15.96 -7.37
N LYS A 60 3.52 -16.48 -7.35
CA LYS A 60 3.27 -17.94 -7.31
C LYS A 60 3.84 -18.63 -8.53
N GLU A 61 3.52 -18.11 -9.71
CA GLU A 61 4.00 -18.65 -10.97
C GLU A 61 5.53 -18.62 -11.04
N LEU A 62 6.12 -17.46 -10.74
CA LEU A 62 7.58 -17.29 -10.71
C LEU A 62 8.25 -18.30 -9.75
N GLN A 63 7.72 -18.44 -8.52
CA GLN A 63 8.27 -19.35 -7.52
C GLN A 63 8.15 -20.81 -7.93
N ASN A 64 7.14 -21.17 -8.73
CA ASN A 64 6.94 -22.55 -9.20
C ASN A 64 7.76 -22.87 -10.44
N THR A 65 7.93 -21.89 -11.35
CA THR A 65 8.55 -22.14 -12.67
C THR A 65 10.03 -21.75 -12.73
N GLN A 66 10.43 -20.71 -11.97
CA GLN A 66 11.79 -20.14 -11.99
C GLN A 66 12.23 -19.71 -10.57
N PRO A 67 12.26 -20.65 -9.61
CA PRO A 67 12.52 -20.34 -8.20
C PRO A 67 13.90 -19.71 -7.95
N GLU A 68 14.88 -20.01 -8.80
CA GLU A 68 16.24 -19.46 -8.73
C GLU A 68 16.28 -17.94 -8.96
N ARG A 69 15.28 -17.39 -9.61
CA ARG A 69 15.16 -15.93 -9.82
C ARG A 69 14.65 -15.18 -8.58
N PHE A 70 14.13 -15.89 -7.60
CA PHE A 70 13.60 -15.29 -6.38
C PHE A 70 14.71 -15.15 -5.34
N LEU A 71 15.28 -13.94 -5.19
CA LEU A 71 16.48 -13.69 -4.38
C LEU A 71 16.17 -13.06 -3.01
N GLY A 72 15.03 -12.42 -2.88
CA GLY A 72 14.58 -11.75 -1.66
C GLY A 72 13.34 -12.38 -1.03
N GLU A 73 12.60 -11.60 -0.27
CA GLU A 73 11.28 -11.96 0.27
C GLU A 73 10.23 -10.92 -0.13
N VAL A 74 9.03 -11.39 -0.46
CA VAL A 74 7.86 -10.54 -0.68
C VAL A 74 6.75 -10.98 0.24
N HIS A 75 6.20 -10.01 0.97
CA HIS A 75 5.05 -10.19 1.84
C HIS A 75 3.86 -9.41 1.27
N ILE A 76 2.72 -10.05 1.12
CA ILE A 76 1.49 -9.42 0.63
C ILE A 76 0.42 -9.50 1.72
N TYR A 77 -0.15 -8.35 2.06
CA TYR A 77 -1.29 -8.18 2.95
C TYR A 77 -2.47 -7.71 2.08
N PRO A 78 -3.23 -8.64 1.48
CA PRO A 78 -4.17 -8.31 0.40
C PRO A 78 -5.36 -7.48 0.88
N SER A 79 -5.77 -7.64 2.14
CA SER A 79 -6.77 -6.81 2.79
C SER A 79 -6.56 -6.85 4.29
N VAL A 80 -6.20 -5.71 4.87
CA VAL A 80 -5.96 -5.60 6.32
C VAL A 80 -7.21 -5.19 7.11
N ASN A 81 -8.28 -4.82 6.40
CA ASN A 81 -9.63 -4.62 6.93
C ASN A 81 -10.64 -5.45 6.13
N PRO A 82 -10.58 -6.80 6.25
CA PRO A 82 -11.33 -7.71 5.37
C PRO A 82 -12.85 -7.55 5.49
N GLN A 83 -13.37 -7.19 6.66
CA GLN A 83 -14.80 -6.93 6.82
C GLN A 83 -15.25 -5.68 6.04
N ALA A 84 -14.48 -4.58 6.13
CA ALA A 84 -14.77 -3.37 5.37
C ALA A 84 -14.70 -3.64 3.87
N SER A 85 -13.71 -4.45 3.42
CA SER A 85 -13.56 -4.84 2.02
C SER A 85 -14.73 -5.69 1.54
N ALA A 86 -15.23 -6.62 2.37
CA ALA A 86 -16.35 -7.49 2.01
C ALA A 86 -17.67 -6.72 1.77
N ILE A 87 -17.87 -5.61 2.46
CA ILE A 87 -19.10 -4.79 2.33
C ILE A 87 -18.87 -3.46 1.60
N GLY A 88 -17.66 -3.22 1.09
CA GLY A 88 -17.34 -2.05 0.27
C GLY A 88 -17.39 -0.72 1.02
N VAL A 89 -17.02 -0.68 2.30
CA VAL A 89 -17.00 0.54 3.10
C VAL A 89 -15.58 0.98 3.43
N ARG A 90 -15.38 2.27 3.63
CA ARG A 90 -14.08 2.84 3.96
C ARG A 90 -13.63 2.47 5.37
N LEU A 91 -14.50 2.68 6.34
CA LEU A 91 -14.19 2.63 7.76
C LEU A 91 -14.33 1.21 8.32
N TRP A 92 -13.74 0.97 9.48
CA TRP A 92 -13.94 -0.27 10.24
C TRP A 92 -15.43 -0.45 10.53
N PRO A 93 -16.04 -1.58 10.10
CA PRO A 93 -17.47 -1.82 10.31
C PRO A 93 -17.84 -1.81 11.79
N PHE A 94 -19.07 -1.41 12.10
CA PHE A 94 -19.66 -1.28 13.44
C PHE A 94 -19.05 -0.18 14.32
N LEU A 95 -17.77 0.14 14.17
CA LEU A 95 -17.10 1.15 14.99
C LEU A 95 -16.96 2.50 14.29
N SER A 96 -17.13 2.54 12.96
CA SER A 96 -16.92 3.74 12.13
C SER A 96 -15.54 4.39 12.33
N ILE A 97 -14.52 3.56 12.59
CA ILE A 97 -13.15 3.99 12.85
C ILE A 97 -12.34 3.93 11.55
N ASP A 98 -11.61 5.01 11.22
CA ASP A 98 -10.60 4.98 10.16
C ASP A 98 -9.36 4.22 10.68
N LEU A 99 -9.10 3.02 10.11
CA LEU A 99 -7.96 2.20 10.50
C LEU A 99 -6.63 2.91 10.24
N ASN A 100 -6.55 3.72 9.16
CA ASN A 100 -5.34 4.49 8.84
C ASN A 100 -5.16 5.74 9.74
N ARG A 101 -5.89 5.83 10.83
CA ARG A 101 -5.70 6.83 11.91
C ARG A 101 -5.34 6.19 13.25
N GLN A 102 -5.08 4.87 13.29
CA GLN A 102 -4.82 4.14 14.53
C GLN A 102 -3.33 3.83 14.79
N PHE A 103 -2.40 4.31 13.93
CA PHE A 103 -0.99 3.92 14.02
C PHE A 103 -0.12 4.82 14.91
N LYS A 104 -0.64 5.96 15.40
CA LYS A 104 0.09 6.85 16.32
C LYS A 104 0.12 6.28 17.75
N ASN A 105 -1.00 5.70 18.19
CA ASN A 105 -1.18 5.10 19.51
C ASN A 105 -1.92 3.77 19.34
N THR A 106 -1.18 2.67 19.29
CA THR A 106 -1.76 1.33 19.10
C THR A 106 -2.15 0.66 20.43
N SER A 107 -1.80 1.25 21.57
CA SER A 107 -2.11 0.72 22.90
C SER A 107 -3.55 1.06 23.35
N GLY A 108 -4.55 0.47 22.71
CA GLY A 108 -5.95 0.68 23.05
C GLY A 108 -6.76 -0.61 22.99
N ASN A 109 -7.98 -0.57 23.53
CA ASN A 109 -8.84 -1.75 23.70
C ASN A 109 -9.83 -1.99 22.54
N SER A 110 -9.71 -1.27 21.40
CA SER A 110 -10.58 -1.52 20.24
C SER A 110 -9.99 -2.56 19.29
N LEU A 111 -10.85 -3.31 18.59
CA LEU A 111 -10.45 -4.28 17.56
C LEU A 111 -9.65 -3.62 16.45
N ALA A 112 -10.00 -2.38 16.07
CA ALA A 112 -9.26 -1.63 15.05
C ALA A 112 -7.83 -1.30 15.51
N MET A 113 -7.65 -0.88 16.77
CA MET A 113 -6.32 -0.59 17.33
C MET A 113 -5.48 -1.87 17.45
N SER A 114 -6.06 -2.97 17.92
CA SER A 114 -5.38 -4.26 17.97
C SER A 114 -4.94 -4.73 16.58
N SER A 115 -5.76 -4.52 15.55
CA SER A 115 -5.39 -4.86 14.17
C SER A 115 -4.31 -3.93 13.62
N ALA A 116 -4.34 -2.63 13.92
CA ALA A 116 -3.29 -1.68 13.55
C ALA A 116 -1.95 -2.06 14.22
N GLU A 117 -1.99 -2.42 15.50
CA GLU A 117 -0.81 -2.86 16.27
C GLU A 117 -0.21 -4.14 15.68
N ALA A 118 -1.03 -5.16 15.43
CA ALA A 118 -0.58 -6.41 14.83
C ALA A 118 0.07 -6.18 13.47
N LEU A 119 -0.54 -5.34 12.62
CA LEU A 119 -0.01 -5.02 11.29
C LEU A 119 1.33 -4.29 11.38
N ILE A 120 1.41 -3.19 12.14
CA ILE A 120 2.64 -2.40 12.19
C ILE A 120 3.80 -3.17 12.83
N ASN A 121 3.52 -4.00 13.84
CA ASN A 121 4.54 -4.82 14.48
C ASN A 121 5.04 -5.93 13.53
N ASP A 122 4.14 -6.58 12.78
CA ASP A 122 4.52 -7.60 11.80
C ASP A 122 5.34 -6.97 10.65
N LEU A 123 4.96 -5.81 10.16
CA LEU A 123 5.71 -5.07 9.13
C LEU A 123 7.11 -4.66 9.63
N LYS A 124 7.22 -4.12 10.85
CA LYS A 124 8.51 -3.76 11.45
C LYS A 124 9.45 -4.96 11.61
N ALA A 125 8.91 -6.12 11.91
CA ALA A 125 9.69 -7.34 12.08
C ALA A 125 10.09 -7.99 10.75
N SER A 126 9.30 -7.82 9.68
CA SER A 126 9.43 -8.63 8.48
C SER A 126 9.69 -7.85 7.17
N ALA A 127 9.70 -6.51 7.17
CA ALA A 127 9.88 -5.73 5.95
C ALA A 127 11.02 -4.72 6.06
N ASP A 128 11.79 -4.58 4.98
CA ASP A 128 12.81 -3.53 4.81
C ASP A 128 12.24 -2.34 4.03
N ILE A 129 11.21 -2.57 3.20
CA ILE A 129 10.49 -1.58 2.40
C ILE A 129 9.01 -1.96 2.37
N VAL A 130 8.12 -0.97 2.47
CA VAL A 130 6.67 -1.17 2.42
C VAL A 130 6.06 -0.34 1.30
N ILE A 131 5.10 -0.91 0.60
CA ILE A 131 4.23 -0.25 -0.37
C ILE A 131 2.81 -0.30 0.19
N ASP A 132 2.27 0.86 0.55
CA ASP A 132 0.93 1.03 1.13
C ASP A 132 0.00 1.54 0.03
N CYS A 133 -0.93 0.67 -0.42
CA CYS A 133 -1.76 0.91 -1.59
C CYS A 133 -3.15 1.40 -1.21
N HIS A 134 -3.47 2.60 -1.66
CA HIS A 134 -4.75 3.28 -1.47
C HIS A 134 -5.41 3.63 -2.80
N ALA A 135 -6.66 4.03 -2.73
CA ALA A 135 -7.38 4.66 -3.82
C ALA A 135 -8.05 5.95 -3.35
N SER A 136 -8.43 6.81 -4.31
CA SER A 136 -9.15 8.04 -4.02
C SER A 136 -10.53 7.77 -3.40
N ASN A 137 -11.19 8.84 -2.98
CA ASN A 137 -12.56 8.77 -2.43
C ASN A 137 -13.60 8.45 -3.54
N LEU A 138 -14.90 8.55 -3.21
CA LEU A 138 -16.01 8.21 -4.11
C LEU A 138 -16.23 9.18 -5.26
N TYR A 139 -15.67 10.38 -5.22
CA TYR A 139 -16.07 11.49 -6.07
C TYR A 139 -14.98 11.98 -7.03
N LEU A 140 -13.72 11.66 -6.75
CA LEU A 140 -12.59 12.13 -7.54
C LEU A 140 -11.72 10.94 -7.97
N LYS A 141 -11.54 10.79 -9.29
CA LYS A 141 -10.62 9.82 -9.85
C LYS A 141 -9.21 10.42 -9.87
N GLU A 142 -8.25 9.77 -9.22
CA GLU A 142 -6.85 10.17 -9.20
C GLU A 142 -6.02 9.32 -10.16
N VAL A 143 -5.04 9.93 -10.82
CA VAL A 143 -4.02 9.21 -11.58
C VAL A 143 -3.12 8.43 -10.60
N PRO A 144 -2.45 7.34 -11.06
CA PRO A 144 -1.47 6.65 -10.24
C PRO A 144 -0.40 7.61 -9.72
N GLN A 145 -0.30 7.78 -8.43
CA GLN A 145 0.62 8.70 -7.78
C GLN A 145 1.21 8.13 -6.50
N ILE A 146 2.36 8.66 -6.10
CA ILE A 146 2.94 8.40 -4.79
C ILE A 146 2.95 9.69 -4.00
N ARG A 147 2.39 9.63 -2.79
CA ARG A 147 2.38 10.73 -1.83
C ARG A 147 3.53 10.59 -0.85
N ILE A 148 4.33 11.63 -0.71
CA ILE A 148 5.51 11.65 0.16
C ILE A 148 5.43 12.87 1.06
N ILE A 149 5.64 12.68 2.36
CA ILE A 149 5.79 13.78 3.32
C ILE A 149 7.19 14.37 3.19
N GLU A 150 7.30 15.70 3.14
CA GLU A 150 8.52 16.45 2.82
C GLU A 150 9.75 15.98 3.62
N GLY A 151 9.65 15.65 4.89
CA GLY A 151 10.76 15.15 5.71
C GLY A 151 11.37 13.82 5.23
N PHE A 152 10.66 13.04 4.41
CA PHE A 152 11.11 11.71 3.94
C PHE A 152 11.50 11.69 2.46
N HIS A 153 11.28 12.77 1.71
CA HIS A 153 11.36 12.79 0.24
C HIS A 153 12.73 12.38 -0.32
N LYS A 154 13.83 12.78 0.30
CA LYS A 154 15.18 12.46 -0.17
C LYS A 154 15.45 10.95 -0.26
N LYS A 155 14.86 10.15 0.65
CA LYS A 155 15.00 8.70 0.67
C LYS A 155 13.98 7.98 -0.22
N LEU A 156 12.78 8.56 -0.37
CA LEU A 156 11.67 7.89 -1.00
C LEU A 156 11.57 8.15 -2.50
N ILE A 157 11.94 9.35 -3.00
CA ILE A 157 11.90 9.66 -4.43
C ILE A 157 12.68 8.66 -5.28
N PRO A 158 13.93 8.24 -4.94
CA PRO A 158 14.66 7.26 -5.74
C PRO A 158 13.95 5.91 -5.90
N LEU A 159 13.15 5.50 -4.90
CA LEU A 159 12.33 4.30 -4.98
C LEU A 159 11.04 4.55 -5.76
N ALA A 160 10.40 5.70 -5.52
CA ALA A 160 9.13 6.08 -6.13
C ALA A 160 9.20 6.18 -7.66
N VAL A 161 10.34 6.66 -8.23
CA VAL A 161 10.55 6.73 -9.67
C VAL A 161 10.59 5.37 -10.37
N GLN A 162 10.74 4.27 -9.62
CA GLN A 162 10.68 2.91 -10.16
C GLN A 162 9.26 2.36 -10.27
N CYS A 163 8.28 3.04 -9.64
CA CYS A 163 6.93 2.50 -9.42
C CYS A 163 5.96 2.70 -10.60
N ASN A 164 6.41 3.30 -11.72
CA ASN A 164 5.58 3.55 -12.90
C ASN A 164 4.31 4.36 -12.61
N VAL A 165 4.42 5.33 -11.73
CA VAL A 165 3.36 6.29 -11.43
C VAL A 165 3.47 7.52 -12.32
N ASP A 166 2.38 8.27 -12.50
CA ASP A 166 2.38 9.51 -13.28
C ASP A 166 2.90 10.70 -12.47
N LEU A 167 2.72 10.64 -11.14
CA LEU A 167 2.98 11.74 -10.25
C LEU A 167 3.64 11.28 -8.95
N ILE A 168 4.64 12.05 -8.49
CA ILE A 168 5.14 12.00 -7.11
C ILE A 168 4.82 13.35 -6.47
N TRP A 169 3.92 13.34 -5.50
CA TRP A 169 3.53 14.54 -4.78
C TRP A 169 4.21 14.60 -3.42
N VAL A 170 5.15 15.54 -3.29
CA VAL A 170 5.75 15.89 -2.01
C VAL A 170 4.86 16.95 -1.34
N HIS A 171 4.28 16.63 -0.20
CA HIS A 171 3.40 17.54 0.50
C HIS A 171 3.98 17.93 1.87
N PRO A 172 3.61 19.11 2.40
CA PRO A 172 4.12 19.56 3.68
C PRO A 172 3.67 18.62 4.82
N PRO A 173 4.44 18.55 5.91
CA PRO A 173 4.02 17.80 7.08
C PRO A 173 2.72 18.36 7.65
N SER A 174 1.85 17.46 8.14
CA SER A 174 0.61 17.82 8.80
C SER A 174 0.33 16.88 9.96
N PRO A 175 -0.24 17.35 11.08
CA PRO A 175 -0.58 16.50 12.23
C PRO A 175 -1.49 15.32 11.87
N VAL A 176 -2.33 15.46 10.83
CA VAL A 176 -3.24 14.39 10.39
C VAL A 176 -2.49 13.16 9.87
N PHE A 177 -1.27 13.34 9.33
CA PHE A 177 -0.47 12.22 8.82
C PHE A 177 0.20 11.42 9.93
N GLU A 178 0.44 12.02 11.09
CA GLU A 178 1.13 11.35 12.20
C GLU A 178 0.43 10.08 12.70
N SER A 179 -0.83 9.92 12.38
CA SER A 179 -1.64 8.75 12.75
C SER A 179 -1.68 7.66 11.67
N THR A 180 -1.07 7.89 10.49
CA THR A 180 -1.12 6.95 9.35
C THR A 180 -0.03 5.87 9.44
N LEU A 181 -0.26 4.73 8.75
CA LEU A 181 0.70 3.64 8.63
C LEU A 181 2.00 4.13 8.00
N GLY A 182 1.90 4.79 6.83
CA GLY A 182 3.06 5.24 6.06
C GLY A 182 3.96 6.20 6.84
N TYR A 183 3.38 7.15 7.61
CA TYR A 183 4.16 8.04 8.47
C TYR A 183 4.92 7.29 9.56
N ASN A 184 4.24 6.40 10.29
CA ASN A 184 4.83 5.71 11.44
C ASN A 184 5.92 4.71 11.04
N LEU A 185 5.80 4.05 9.88
CA LEU A 185 6.85 3.20 9.33
C LEU A 185 8.06 4.04 8.87
N ASN A 186 7.85 5.14 8.14
CA ASN A 186 8.92 6.06 7.72
C ASN A 186 9.66 6.66 8.92
N LYS A 187 8.94 7.07 9.96
CA LYS A 187 9.51 7.53 11.24
C LYS A 187 10.32 6.42 11.92
N SER A 188 9.91 5.18 11.79
CA SER A 188 10.65 4.00 12.27
C SER A 188 11.79 3.57 11.34
N LYS A 189 12.17 4.39 10.35
CA LYS A 189 13.23 4.17 9.36
C LYS A 189 12.98 3.00 8.39
N ILE A 190 11.74 2.59 8.23
CA ILE A 190 11.31 1.63 7.20
C ILE A 190 10.73 2.44 6.05
N PRO A 191 11.44 2.56 4.91
CA PRO A 191 10.97 3.29 3.74
C PRO A 191 9.60 2.78 3.31
N THR A 192 8.60 3.65 3.31
CA THR A 192 7.22 3.31 2.96
C THR A 192 6.71 4.28 1.90
N LEU A 193 6.33 3.74 0.74
CA LEU A 193 5.70 4.47 -0.35
C LEU A 193 4.19 4.35 -0.21
N VAL A 194 3.48 5.47 -0.21
CA VAL A 194 2.01 5.51 -0.19
C VAL A 194 1.54 5.78 -1.62
N ILE A 195 0.92 4.77 -2.22
CA ILE A 195 0.30 4.85 -3.55
C ILE A 195 -1.14 5.28 -3.40
N GLU A 196 -1.56 6.26 -4.19
CA GLU A 196 -2.96 6.64 -4.38
C GLU A 196 -3.30 6.50 -5.86
N THR A 197 -4.47 5.93 -6.19
CA THR A 197 -4.86 5.68 -7.59
C THR A 197 -6.36 5.55 -7.73
N GLY A 198 -6.88 5.82 -8.93
CA GLY A 198 -8.25 5.53 -9.31
C GLY A 198 -9.33 6.17 -8.46
N ILE A 199 -10.35 5.42 -8.13
CA ILE A 199 -11.53 5.89 -7.37
C ILE A 199 -12.12 4.73 -6.57
N ALA A 200 -12.60 5.00 -5.36
CA ALA A 200 -13.20 3.99 -4.50
C ALA A 200 -14.36 3.23 -5.18
N LEU A 201 -14.55 1.97 -4.79
CA LEU A 201 -15.55 1.01 -5.30
C LEU A 201 -15.43 0.64 -6.78
N ARG A 202 -14.31 0.97 -7.42
CA ARG A 202 -14.06 0.64 -8.84
C ARG A 202 -12.64 0.11 -8.99
N ILE A 203 -12.39 -0.55 -10.11
CA ILE A 203 -11.08 -1.01 -10.54
C ILE A 203 -10.82 -0.45 -11.93
N ASN A 204 -9.87 0.48 -12.04
CA ASN A 204 -9.36 0.91 -13.32
C ASN A 204 -8.23 -0.03 -13.74
N GLN A 205 -8.52 -0.92 -14.68
CA GLN A 205 -7.56 -1.94 -15.12
C GLN A 205 -6.28 -1.35 -15.70
N ASP A 206 -6.36 -0.23 -16.42
CA ASP A 206 -5.17 0.42 -17.00
C ASP A 206 -4.24 0.92 -15.91
N PHE A 207 -4.78 1.58 -14.87
CA PHE A 207 -4.00 2.05 -13.72
C PHE A 207 -3.39 0.90 -12.93
N VAL A 208 -4.16 -0.16 -12.69
CA VAL A 208 -3.62 -1.33 -11.98
C VAL A 208 -2.55 -2.03 -12.80
N ASN A 209 -2.72 -2.18 -14.13
CA ASN A 209 -1.70 -2.77 -14.99
C ASN A 209 -0.44 -1.90 -15.07
N GLN A 210 -0.59 -0.56 -15.06
CA GLN A 210 0.52 0.37 -14.97
C GLN A 210 1.31 0.17 -13.66
N LEU A 211 0.61 0.18 -12.52
CA LEU A 211 1.19 -0.05 -11.20
C LEU A 211 1.82 -1.44 -11.08
N PHE A 212 1.18 -2.48 -11.59
CA PHE A 212 1.73 -3.84 -11.59
C PHE A 212 3.11 -3.91 -12.27
N LYS A 213 3.24 -3.29 -13.47
CA LYS A 213 4.54 -3.17 -14.15
C LYS A 213 5.55 -2.39 -13.29
N GLY A 214 5.10 -1.34 -12.61
CA GLY A 214 5.94 -0.56 -11.70
C GLY A 214 6.40 -1.37 -10.50
N MET A 215 5.53 -2.16 -9.89
CA MET A 215 5.91 -3.02 -8.76
C MET A 215 6.93 -4.08 -9.18
N LEU A 216 6.79 -4.68 -10.35
CA LEU A 216 7.80 -5.59 -10.89
C LEU A 216 9.14 -4.88 -11.13
N LYS A 217 9.10 -3.67 -11.70
CA LYS A 217 10.31 -2.85 -11.90
C LYS A 217 11.01 -2.54 -10.58
N LEU A 218 10.23 -2.18 -9.54
CA LEU A 218 10.75 -1.94 -8.20
C LEU A 218 11.39 -3.20 -7.61
N LEU A 219 10.75 -4.37 -7.72
CA LEU A 219 11.29 -5.63 -7.21
C LEU A 219 12.59 -6.03 -7.94
N TYR A 220 12.72 -5.77 -9.25
CA TYR A 220 13.95 -5.94 -10.00
C TYR A 220 15.03 -4.95 -9.55
N HIS A 221 14.68 -3.67 -9.42
CA HIS A 221 15.61 -2.62 -8.95
C HIS A 221 16.19 -2.93 -7.58
N LEU A 222 15.39 -3.50 -6.69
CA LEU A 222 15.79 -3.90 -5.34
C LEU A 222 16.54 -5.23 -5.27
N GLY A 223 16.68 -5.94 -6.39
CA GLY A 223 17.29 -7.26 -6.44
C GLY A 223 16.48 -8.36 -5.76
N VAL A 224 15.18 -8.13 -5.49
CA VAL A 224 14.30 -9.15 -4.87
C VAL A 224 13.99 -10.27 -5.86
N ILE A 225 13.86 -9.90 -7.13
CA ILE A 225 13.72 -10.82 -8.26
C ILE A 225 14.86 -10.54 -9.22
N ALA A 226 15.53 -11.60 -9.70
CA ALA A 226 16.57 -11.48 -10.72
C ALA A 226 15.96 -10.93 -12.01
N THR A 227 16.66 -9.97 -12.61
CA THR A 227 16.19 -9.24 -13.80
C THR A 227 16.17 -10.14 -15.03
N ASP A 228 15.10 -10.07 -15.80
CA ASP A 228 15.11 -10.53 -17.19
C ASP A 228 15.91 -9.59 -18.09
N LYS A 229 16.31 -10.08 -19.26
CA LYS A 229 16.93 -9.25 -20.29
C LYS A 229 16.05 -8.08 -20.72
N ILE A 230 14.72 -8.22 -20.61
CA ILE A 230 13.72 -7.19 -20.92
C ILE A 230 13.04 -6.78 -19.62
N GLN A 231 13.31 -5.57 -19.14
CA GLN A 231 12.59 -4.98 -18.00
C GLN A 231 11.33 -4.26 -18.48
N PRO A 232 10.28 -4.20 -17.62
CA PRO A 232 9.12 -3.38 -17.92
C PRO A 232 9.55 -1.92 -18.17
N LYS A 233 9.13 -1.37 -19.32
CA LYS A 233 9.27 0.06 -19.57
C LYS A 233 8.32 0.81 -18.64
N VAL A 234 8.85 1.78 -17.90
CA VAL A 234 8.07 2.64 -16.99
C VAL A 234 8.15 4.09 -17.42
N ASN A 235 7.11 4.84 -17.13
CA ASN A 235 7.09 6.29 -17.31
C ASN A 235 7.88 6.95 -16.18
N TYR A 236 8.52 8.09 -16.46
CA TYR A 236 9.11 8.93 -15.43
C TYR A 236 8.02 9.85 -14.88
N PRO A 237 7.78 9.83 -13.54
CA PRO A 237 6.75 10.64 -12.93
C PRO A 237 7.14 12.12 -12.91
N ILE A 238 6.12 12.99 -12.93
CA ILE A 238 6.29 14.39 -12.57
C ILE A 238 6.43 14.48 -11.07
N VAL A 239 7.45 15.18 -10.57
CA VAL A 239 7.65 15.42 -9.14
C VAL A 239 7.13 16.80 -8.78
N ILE A 240 6.09 16.88 -7.96
CA ILE A 240 5.48 18.14 -7.49
C ILE A 240 5.96 18.43 -6.06
N GLN A 241 6.48 19.64 -5.87
CA GLN A 241 6.89 20.16 -4.57
C GLN A 241 5.75 20.96 -3.91
N PRO A 242 5.75 21.14 -2.58
CA PRO A 242 4.71 21.89 -1.86
C PRO A 242 4.42 23.30 -2.45
N SER A 243 5.46 24.00 -2.88
CA SER A 243 5.35 25.35 -3.46
C SER A 243 4.68 25.39 -4.85
N GLN A 244 4.49 24.25 -5.48
CA GLN A 244 3.88 24.14 -6.82
C GLN A 244 2.39 23.78 -6.75
N VAL A 245 1.82 23.65 -5.55
CA VAL A 245 0.42 23.27 -5.32
C VAL A 245 -0.41 24.53 -5.10
N VAL A 246 -1.48 24.67 -5.86
CA VAL A 246 -2.50 25.70 -5.65
C VAL A 246 -3.76 25.06 -5.10
N ILE A 247 -4.25 25.58 -3.98
CA ILE A 247 -5.49 25.13 -3.36
C ILE A 247 -6.63 26.01 -3.90
N LEU A 248 -7.56 25.37 -4.62
CA LEU A 248 -8.80 26.03 -5.04
C LEU A 248 -9.84 25.86 -3.93
N GLN A 249 -10.42 26.96 -3.49
CA GLN A 249 -11.48 26.98 -2.49
C GLN A 249 -12.70 27.68 -3.05
N SER A 250 -13.89 27.20 -2.69
CA SER A 250 -15.15 27.87 -2.96
C SER A 250 -15.62 28.58 -1.71
N ASP A 251 -16.14 29.79 -1.87
CA ASP A 251 -16.74 30.57 -0.76
C ASP A 251 -18.10 30.01 -0.34
N PHE A 252 -18.67 29.10 -1.14
CA PHE A 252 -19.99 28.50 -0.90
C PHE A 252 -19.90 26.97 -0.89
N PRO A 253 -20.71 26.28 -0.06
CA PRO A 253 -20.86 24.85 -0.14
C PRO A 253 -21.46 24.44 -1.47
N GLY A 254 -20.95 23.37 -2.09
CA GLY A 254 -21.41 22.88 -3.38
C GLY A 254 -20.65 21.66 -3.87
N LEU A 255 -21.04 21.16 -5.03
CA LEU A 255 -20.35 20.10 -5.73
C LEU A 255 -19.40 20.73 -6.76
N PHE A 256 -18.09 20.40 -6.67
CA PHE A 256 -17.13 20.79 -7.69
C PHE A 256 -17.27 19.85 -8.88
N ILE A 257 -17.51 20.41 -10.07
CA ILE A 257 -17.54 19.68 -11.33
C ILE A 257 -16.43 20.27 -12.21
N ALA A 258 -15.43 19.47 -12.51
CA ALA A 258 -14.42 19.81 -13.50
C ALA A 258 -14.98 19.55 -14.91
N ASN A 259 -14.86 20.53 -15.81
CA ASN A 259 -15.19 20.37 -17.23
C ASN A 259 -14.00 19.76 -17.99
#